data_9388c603a96a8e6ea28a6fb748446350
#
_entry.id   9388c603a96a8e6ea28a6fb748446350
#
_cell.length_a   1.000
_cell.length_b   1.000
_cell.length_c   1.000
_cell.angle_alpha   90.00
_cell.angle_beta   90.00
_cell.angle_gamma   90.00
#
_symmetry.space_group_name_H-M   'P 1'
#
loop_
_entity.id
_entity.type
_entity.pdbx_description
1 polymer ?
#
loop_
_entity_poly.entity_id
_entity_poly.type
_entity_poly.pdbx_seq_one_letter_code
_entity_poly.pdbx_strand_id
1 'polypeptide(L)'
;AQCLVGSEMCIRDRGYTSGRIADIYRECGVTSGLINLGGNVQVVGTKTDGSKWRVAVQSPEAEDDYLGILSTADRAVITSGGYERYFEQDGMKYHHIIDPSTGHPANNGLVSVTIVSADGTLADGLSTSLFIMGKDKAAEYWRAHSDEFDTILEDEDGVLYVTEGIADDFASDHETNIIRKDGDT
;
A
#
# COMPACT_ATOMS: atom_id res chain seq x y z
N ALA A 1 1.42 -0.24 -24.45
CA ALA A 1 0.08 -0.77 -24.25
C ALA A 1 -0.81 0.35 -23.77
N GLN A 2 -1.74 0.76 -24.60
CA GLN A 2 -2.73 1.75 -24.21
C GLN A 2 -3.86 1.00 -23.50
N CYS A 3 -3.93 1.10 -22.19
CA CYS A 3 -5.13 0.75 -21.45
C CYS A 3 -6.24 1.76 -21.80
N LEU A 4 -6.96 1.48 -22.86
CA LEU A 4 -8.10 2.32 -23.29
C LEU A 4 -9.44 1.77 -22.83
N VAL A 5 -9.47 0.63 -22.15
CA VAL A 5 -10.70 0.03 -21.64
C VAL A 5 -10.43 -0.50 -20.24
N GLY A 6 -11.01 0.15 -19.24
CA GLY A 6 -10.98 -0.29 -17.85
C GLY A 6 -9.70 0.11 -17.12
N SER A 7 -9.63 1.38 -16.67
CA SER A 7 -8.61 1.80 -15.70
C SER A 7 -8.59 0.90 -14.45
N GLU A 8 -9.72 0.31 -14.11
CA GLU A 8 -9.86 -0.65 -13.01
C GLU A 8 -9.04 -1.93 -13.20
N MET A 9 -8.88 -2.42 -14.43
CA MET A 9 -8.02 -3.59 -14.67
C MET A 9 -6.55 -3.27 -14.39
N CYS A 10 -6.08 -2.09 -14.75
CA CYS A 10 -4.71 -1.67 -14.48
C CYS A 10 -4.44 -1.47 -12.98
N ILE A 11 -5.44 -1.08 -12.20
CA ILE A 11 -5.31 -0.82 -10.76
C ILE A 11 -5.04 -2.12 -9.98
N ARG A 12 -5.56 -3.27 -10.43
CA ARG A 12 -5.45 -4.56 -9.74
C ARG A 12 -4.53 -5.58 -10.43
N ASP A 13 -4.04 -5.28 -11.61
CA ASP A 13 -3.30 -6.24 -12.44
C ASP A 13 -1.99 -6.68 -11.79
N ARG A 14 -1.28 -5.76 -11.14
CA ARG A 14 -0.01 -6.07 -10.48
C ARG A 14 -0.23 -6.96 -9.25
N GLY A 15 -1.23 -6.62 -8.42
CA GLY A 15 -1.59 -7.39 -7.23
C GLY A 15 -2.10 -8.79 -7.58
N TYR A 16 -2.96 -8.91 -8.59
CA TYR A 16 -3.40 -10.20 -9.11
C TYR A 16 -2.23 -11.03 -9.65
N THR A 17 -1.37 -10.42 -10.46
CA THR A 17 -0.23 -11.12 -11.07
C THR A 17 0.76 -11.60 -10.01
N SER A 18 1.11 -10.75 -9.03
CA SER A 18 2.02 -11.14 -7.94
C SER A 18 1.43 -12.26 -7.09
N GLY A 19 0.13 -12.21 -6.79
CA GLY A 19 -0.60 -13.26 -6.09
C GLY A 19 -0.55 -14.60 -6.86
N ARG A 20 -0.82 -14.58 -8.17
CA ARG A 20 -0.73 -15.79 -9.02
C ARG A 20 0.68 -16.37 -9.10
N ILE A 21 1.70 -15.53 -9.17
CA ILE A 21 3.10 -15.97 -9.11
C ILE A 21 3.40 -16.62 -7.76
N ALA A 22 2.92 -16.02 -6.66
CA ALA A 22 3.09 -16.58 -5.32
C ALA A 22 2.42 -17.95 -5.17
N ASP A 23 1.23 -18.15 -5.76
CA ASP A 23 0.56 -19.45 -5.79
C ASP A 23 1.38 -20.49 -6.55
N ILE A 24 1.88 -20.14 -7.74
CA ILE A 24 2.75 -21.01 -8.53
C ILE A 24 4.02 -21.37 -7.75
N TYR A 25 4.62 -20.41 -7.03
CA TYR A 25 5.78 -20.70 -6.17
C TYR A 25 5.43 -21.75 -5.13
N ARG A 26 4.30 -21.61 -4.44
CA ARG A 26 3.83 -22.59 -3.43
C ARG A 26 3.55 -23.96 -4.05
N GLU A 27 2.88 -24.00 -5.20
CA GLU A 27 2.62 -25.24 -5.96
C GLU A 27 3.92 -25.96 -6.38
N CYS A 28 4.97 -25.19 -6.68
CA CYS A 28 6.31 -25.71 -7.01
C CYS A 28 7.17 -26.03 -5.76
N GLY A 29 6.62 -25.90 -4.55
CA GLY A 29 7.32 -26.20 -3.30
C GLY A 29 8.27 -25.11 -2.84
N VAL A 30 8.18 -23.89 -3.38
CA VAL A 30 8.94 -22.73 -2.90
C VAL A 30 8.33 -22.23 -1.60
N THR A 31 9.12 -22.26 -0.53
CA THR A 31 8.70 -21.84 0.82
C THR A 31 9.29 -20.49 1.26
N SER A 32 10.16 -19.90 0.44
CA SER A 32 10.81 -18.62 0.70
C SER A 32 10.98 -17.87 -0.63
N GLY A 33 10.29 -16.76 -0.81
CA GLY A 33 10.35 -16.00 -2.06
C GLY A 33 9.88 -14.55 -1.90
N LEU A 34 10.38 -13.69 -2.78
CA LEU A 34 9.95 -12.30 -2.90
C LEU A 34 9.69 -12.00 -4.37
N ILE A 35 8.54 -11.42 -4.65
CA ILE A 35 8.10 -10.96 -5.95
C ILE A 35 7.96 -9.44 -5.85
N ASN A 36 8.58 -8.71 -6.78
CA ASN A 36 8.45 -7.26 -6.86
C ASN A 36 8.08 -6.86 -8.30
N LEU A 37 6.90 -6.33 -8.48
CA LEU A 37 6.37 -5.87 -9.76
C LEU A 37 6.23 -4.34 -9.75
N GLY A 38 7.37 -3.64 -9.86
CA GLY A 38 7.39 -2.18 -9.91
C GLY A 38 6.85 -1.54 -8.62
N GLY A 39 7.41 -1.93 -7.47
CA GLY A 39 7.01 -1.45 -6.15
C GLY A 39 5.88 -2.24 -5.49
N ASN A 40 5.17 -3.08 -6.24
CA ASN A 40 4.16 -3.99 -5.72
C ASN A 40 4.84 -5.26 -5.21
N VAL A 41 5.04 -5.38 -3.89
CA VAL A 41 5.81 -6.47 -3.27
C VAL A 41 4.87 -7.53 -2.73
N GLN A 42 5.14 -8.80 -3.09
CA GLN A 42 4.49 -9.98 -2.54
C GLN A 42 5.56 -10.90 -1.95
N VAL A 43 5.44 -11.28 -0.69
CA VAL A 43 6.36 -12.24 -0.07
C VAL A 43 5.70 -13.59 0.15
N VAL A 44 6.48 -14.66 -0.01
CA VAL A 44 6.09 -16.05 0.21
C VAL A 44 6.93 -16.60 1.37
N GLY A 45 6.25 -17.06 2.41
CA GLY A 45 6.86 -17.58 3.62
C GLY A 45 7.80 -16.60 4.32
N THR A 46 8.79 -17.15 4.99
CA THR A 46 9.89 -16.42 5.66
C THR A 46 11.18 -16.56 4.86
N LYS A 47 12.22 -15.82 5.25
CA LYS A 47 13.56 -16.05 4.72
C LYS A 47 14.08 -17.45 5.10
N THR A 48 15.12 -17.89 4.42
CA THR A 48 15.72 -19.22 4.63
C THR A 48 16.30 -19.43 6.03
N ASP A 49 16.57 -18.35 6.76
CA ASP A 49 17.02 -18.37 8.17
C ASP A 49 15.84 -18.35 9.17
N GLY A 50 14.59 -18.39 8.67
CA GLY A 50 13.37 -18.33 9.47
C GLY A 50 12.92 -16.93 9.89
N SER A 51 13.68 -15.89 9.58
CA SER A 51 13.27 -14.50 9.88
C SER A 51 12.22 -13.98 8.90
N LYS A 52 11.40 -13.00 9.34
CA LYS A 52 10.46 -12.30 8.48
C LYS A 52 11.20 -11.55 7.36
N TRP A 53 10.55 -11.37 6.24
CA TRP A 53 10.99 -10.46 5.18
C TRP A 53 10.92 -9.01 5.67
N ARG A 54 11.92 -8.21 5.31
CA ARG A 54 11.95 -6.78 5.60
C ARG A 54 11.65 -6.04 4.31
N VAL A 55 10.49 -5.41 4.26
CA VAL A 55 10.01 -4.64 3.10
C VAL A 55 10.09 -3.17 3.46
N ALA A 56 10.87 -2.40 2.69
CA ALA A 56 10.92 -0.96 2.82
C ALA A 56 9.66 -0.34 2.19
N VAL A 57 9.00 0.56 2.91
CA VAL A 57 7.92 1.40 2.41
C VAL A 57 8.55 2.69 1.91
N GLN A 58 8.48 2.93 0.60
CA GLN A 58 9.16 4.04 -0.05
C GLN A 58 8.55 5.39 0.34
N SER A 59 9.41 6.40 0.52
CA SER A 59 8.98 7.78 0.74
C SER A 59 8.51 8.42 -0.57
N PRO A 60 7.43 9.21 -0.57
CA PRO A 60 7.01 10.00 -1.71
C PRO A 60 7.94 11.19 -2.01
N GLU A 61 8.77 11.62 -1.06
CA GLU A 61 9.61 12.79 -1.19
C GLU A 61 10.94 12.53 -1.92
N ALA A 62 11.47 11.30 -1.80
CA ALA A 62 12.75 10.93 -2.41
C ALA A 62 12.79 9.45 -2.84
N GLU A 63 13.32 9.17 -4.03
CA GLU A 63 13.42 7.80 -4.56
C GLU A 63 14.29 6.86 -3.70
N ASP A 64 15.26 7.42 -2.97
CA ASP A 64 16.21 6.67 -2.15
C ASP A 64 15.89 6.70 -0.64
N ASP A 65 14.72 7.23 -0.25
CA ASP A 65 14.30 7.35 1.14
C ASP A 65 13.10 6.44 1.47
N TYR A 66 12.93 6.10 2.75
CA TYR A 66 11.91 5.17 3.22
C TYR A 66 11.13 5.76 4.38
N LEU A 67 9.82 5.60 4.33
CA LEU A 67 8.92 5.89 5.47
C LEU A 67 9.16 4.96 6.64
N GLY A 68 9.66 3.76 6.35
CA GLY A 68 9.97 2.76 7.36
C GLY A 68 10.15 1.37 6.75
N ILE A 69 10.38 0.40 7.62
CA ILE A 69 10.62 -0.99 7.26
C ILE A 69 9.58 -1.87 7.95
N LEU A 70 8.80 -2.59 7.15
CA LEU A 70 7.84 -3.57 7.62
C LEU A 70 8.46 -4.97 7.63
N SER A 71 8.36 -5.67 8.76
CA SER A 71 8.74 -7.08 8.91
C SER A 71 7.51 -7.97 8.70
N THR A 72 7.45 -8.73 7.61
CA THR A 72 6.25 -9.48 7.24
C THR A 72 6.55 -10.84 6.61
N ALA A 73 5.55 -11.73 6.56
CA ALA A 73 5.60 -13.05 5.93
C ALA A 73 4.25 -13.36 5.28
N ASP A 74 4.25 -14.03 4.12
CA ASP A 74 3.04 -14.44 3.38
C ASP A 74 2.04 -13.31 3.09
N ARG A 75 2.52 -12.08 2.87
CA ARG A 75 1.68 -10.92 2.59
C ARG A 75 2.15 -10.13 1.37
N ALA A 76 1.21 -9.44 0.77
CA ALA A 76 1.47 -8.34 -0.16
C ALA A 76 1.66 -7.04 0.61
N VAL A 77 2.58 -6.19 0.14
CA VAL A 77 2.80 -4.82 0.59
C VAL A 77 2.75 -3.93 -0.65
N ILE A 78 1.70 -3.14 -0.77
CA ILE A 78 1.36 -2.42 -1.99
C ILE A 78 1.06 -0.97 -1.67
N THR A 79 1.77 -0.07 -2.32
CA THR A 79 1.66 1.37 -2.11
C THR A 79 1.05 2.06 -3.31
N SER A 80 0.14 3.00 -3.06
CA SER A 80 -0.35 3.99 -4.02
C SER A 80 -0.07 5.39 -3.50
N GLY A 81 0.40 6.28 -4.37
CA GLY A 81 0.69 7.67 -4.04
C GLY A 81 0.58 8.61 -5.23
N GLY A 82 0.28 9.88 -4.95
CA GLY A 82 0.13 10.92 -5.96
C GLY A 82 1.45 11.37 -6.61
N TYR A 83 2.60 10.90 -6.11
CA TYR A 83 3.93 11.29 -6.55
C TYR A 83 4.50 10.44 -7.70
N GLU A 84 3.98 9.23 -7.93
CA GLU A 84 4.53 8.31 -8.94
C GLU A 84 4.33 8.82 -10.38
N ARG A 85 3.18 9.43 -10.66
CA ARG A 85 2.80 9.92 -11.99
C ARG A 85 1.97 11.18 -11.87
N TYR A 86 2.59 12.32 -12.09
CA TYR A 86 1.91 13.61 -12.07
C TYR A 86 2.47 14.55 -13.14
N PHE A 87 1.73 15.58 -13.45
CA PHE A 87 2.21 16.77 -14.16
C PHE A 87 1.82 18.02 -13.38
N GLU A 88 2.56 19.09 -13.60
CA GLU A 88 2.25 20.37 -12.97
C GLU A 88 1.72 21.34 -14.02
N GLN A 89 0.62 22.01 -13.71
CA GLN A 89 0.05 23.08 -14.52
C GLN A 89 -0.47 24.17 -13.58
N ASP A 90 -0.09 25.43 -13.87
CA ASP A 90 -0.52 26.61 -13.08
C ASP A 90 -0.24 26.50 -11.57
N GLY A 91 0.85 25.82 -11.17
CA GLY A 91 1.25 25.60 -9.78
C GLY A 91 0.46 24.51 -9.06
N MET A 92 -0.39 23.76 -9.77
CA MET A 92 -1.13 22.62 -9.24
C MET A 92 -0.57 21.29 -9.76
N LYS A 93 -0.47 20.31 -8.87
CA LYS A 93 -0.10 18.93 -9.22
C LYS A 93 -1.35 18.15 -9.64
N TYR A 94 -1.28 17.53 -10.82
CA TYR A 94 -2.32 16.65 -11.36
C TYR A 94 -1.77 15.24 -11.44
N HIS A 95 -2.07 14.42 -10.43
CA HIS A 95 -1.67 13.01 -10.42
C HIS A 95 -2.75 12.11 -11.03
N HIS A 96 -2.38 10.86 -11.30
CA HIS A 96 -3.21 9.90 -12.03
C HIS A 96 -4.37 9.29 -11.20
N ILE A 97 -4.39 9.48 -9.88
CA ILE A 97 -5.45 8.96 -9.01
C ILE A 97 -6.61 9.95 -9.01
N ILE A 98 -7.66 9.62 -9.73
CA ILE A 98 -8.83 10.50 -9.93
C ILE A 98 -9.93 10.10 -8.95
N ASP A 99 -10.49 11.08 -8.25
CA ASP A 99 -11.72 10.91 -7.48
C ASP A 99 -12.91 10.84 -8.45
N PRO A 100 -13.62 9.69 -8.51
CA PRO A 100 -14.73 9.51 -9.45
C PRO A 100 -15.93 10.40 -9.15
N SER A 101 -16.04 10.95 -7.95
CA SER A 101 -17.14 11.85 -7.57
C SER A 101 -16.95 13.27 -8.13
N THR A 102 -15.71 13.70 -8.34
CA THR A 102 -15.38 15.05 -8.80
C THR A 102 -14.82 15.07 -10.22
N GLY A 103 -14.22 13.95 -10.69
CA GLY A 103 -13.48 13.85 -11.93
C GLY A 103 -12.12 14.56 -11.91
N HIS A 104 -11.65 14.98 -10.73
CA HIS A 104 -10.36 15.62 -10.50
C HIS A 104 -9.43 14.71 -9.69
N PRO A 105 -8.10 14.97 -9.69
CA PRO A 105 -7.18 14.28 -8.79
C PRO A 105 -7.65 14.34 -7.34
N ALA A 106 -7.55 13.21 -6.63
CA ALA A 106 -7.93 13.14 -5.22
C ALA A 106 -6.99 14.04 -4.40
N ASN A 107 -7.55 14.98 -3.67
CA ASN A 107 -6.81 15.91 -2.80
C ASN A 107 -7.51 15.95 -1.44
N ASN A 108 -7.10 15.08 -0.53
CA ASN A 108 -7.73 14.85 0.76
C ASN A 108 -6.73 14.77 1.92
N GLY A 109 -5.51 15.28 1.71
CA GLY A 109 -4.45 15.35 2.71
C GLY A 109 -3.61 14.08 2.85
N LEU A 110 -3.84 13.02 2.03
CA LEU A 110 -2.96 11.86 1.95
C LEU A 110 -1.99 11.98 0.77
N VAL A 111 -0.73 11.64 0.99
CA VAL A 111 0.30 11.57 -0.05
C VAL A 111 0.66 10.15 -0.42
N SER A 112 0.51 9.21 0.53
CA SER A 112 0.84 7.79 0.34
C SER A 112 -0.09 6.88 1.13
N VAL A 113 -0.46 5.74 0.56
CA VAL A 113 -1.24 4.68 1.21
C VAL A 113 -0.61 3.32 0.88
N THR A 114 -0.15 2.62 1.90
CA THR A 114 0.37 1.27 1.80
C THR A 114 -0.61 0.29 2.43
N ILE A 115 -0.97 -0.75 1.70
CA ILE A 115 -1.82 -1.85 2.17
C ILE A 115 -0.97 -3.09 2.39
N VAL A 116 -1.25 -3.79 3.48
CA VAL A 116 -0.63 -5.06 3.86
C VAL A 116 -1.72 -6.12 3.99
N SER A 117 -1.76 -7.08 3.08
CA SER A 117 -2.81 -8.13 3.05
C SER A 117 -2.24 -9.45 2.55
N ALA A 118 -2.90 -10.55 2.90
CA ALA A 118 -2.62 -11.86 2.29
C ALA A 118 -3.06 -11.90 0.82
N ASP A 119 -4.09 -11.12 0.44
CA ASP A 119 -4.59 -11.00 -0.93
C ASP A 119 -3.98 -9.78 -1.62
N GLY A 120 -3.07 -10.03 -2.57
CA GLY A 120 -2.44 -8.97 -3.37
C GLY A 120 -3.41 -8.20 -4.26
N THR A 121 -4.48 -8.85 -4.74
CA THR A 121 -5.50 -8.20 -5.58
C THR A 121 -6.32 -7.19 -4.76
N LEU A 122 -6.71 -7.61 -3.56
CA LEU A 122 -7.38 -6.75 -2.59
C LEU A 122 -6.49 -5.56 -2.21
N ALA A 123 -5.22 -5.83 -1.87
CA ALA A 123 -4.27 -4.80 -1.47
C ALA A 123 -4.06 -3.74 -2.56
N ASP A 124 -3.93 -4.16 -3.82
CA ASP A 124 -3.74 -3.26 -4.97
C ASP A 124 -4.98 -2.35 -5.18
N GLY A 125 -6.18 -2.93 -5.10
CA GLY A 125 -7.43 -2.16 -5.18
C GLY A 125 -7.64 -1.20 -4.01
N LEU A 126 -7.35 -1.65 -2.79
CA LEU A 126 -7.54 -0.84 -1.58
C LEU A 126 -6.53 0.30 -1.47
N SER A 127 -5.29 0.14 -1.90
CA SER A 127 -4.29 1.21 -1.83
C SER A 127 -4.77 2.48 -2.54
N THR A 128 -5.36 2.33 -3.72
CA THR A 128 -5.96 3.44 -4.48
C THR A 128 -7.29 3.92 -3.88
N SER A 129 -8.13 2.98 -3.42
CA SER A 129 -9.45 3.33 -2.88
C SER A 129 -9.35 4.12 -1.58
N LEU A 130 -8.49 3.69 -0.66
CA LEU A 130 -8.28 4.40 0.61
C LEU A 130 -7.58 5.75 0.40
N PHE A 131 -6.69 5.83 -0.60
CA PHE A 131 -6.11 7.12 -1.00
C PHE A 131 -7.20 8.12 -1.39
N ILE A 132 -8.21 7.70 -2.18
CA ILE A 132 -9.33 8.54 -2.58
C ILE A 132 -10.25 8.88 -1.41
N MET A 133 -10.47 7.95 -0.47
CA MET A 133 -11.33 8.15 0.69
C MET A 133 -10.79 9.18 1.69
N GLY A 134 -9.46 9.30 1.80
CA GLY A 134 -8.80 10.12 2.82
C GLY A 134 -8.70 9.41 4.17
N LYS A 135 -7.89 9.98 5.05
CA LYS A 135 -7.46 9.37 6.32
C LYS A 135 -8.60 8.84 7.18
N ASP A 136 -9.57 9.69 7.51
CA ASP A 136 -10.62 9.35 8.48
C ASP A 136 -11.50 8.20 8.00
N LYS A 137 -11.92 8.26 6.71
CA LYS A 137 -12.73 7.20 6.11
C LYS A 137 -11.92 5.92 5.89
N ALA A 138 -10.62 6.03 5.59
CA ALA A 138 -9.73 4.89 5.47
C ALA A 138 -9.59 4.17 6.82
N ALA A 139 -9.44 4.91 7.91
CA ALA A 139 -9.38 4.35 9.26
C ALA A 139 -10.71 3.68 9.66
N GLU A 140 -11.85 4.32 9.37
CA GLU A 140 -13.17 3.74 9.61
C GLU A 140 -13.39 2.45 8.80
N TYR A 141 -13.01 2.46 7.51
CA TYR A 141 -13.11 1.30 6.65
C TYR A 141 -12.23 0.15 7.16
N TRP A 142 -10.99 0.44 7.57
CA TRP A 142 -10.11 -0.57 8.16
C TRP A 142 -10.71 -1.17 9.45
N ARG A 143 -11.29 -0.37 10.35
CA ARG A 143 -11.91 -0.91 11.57
C ARG A 143 -12.99 -1.95 11.27
N ALA A 144 -13.74 -1.75 10.19
CA ALA A 144 -14.77 -2.70 9.75
C ALA A 144 -14.22 -3.97 9.06
N HIS A 145 -12.96 -3.93 8.57
CA HIS A 145 -12.33 -4.99 7.76
C HIS A 145 -10.92 -5.35 8.26
N SER A 146 -10.66 -5.17 9.56
CA SER A 146 -9.33 -5.32 10.17
C SER A 146 -8.79 -6.76 10.20
N ASP A 147 -9.58 -7.73 9.79
CA ASP A 147 -9.19 -9.12 9.57
C ASP A 147 -8.72 -9.41 8.13
N GLU A 148 -8.97 -8.49 7.19
CA GLU A 148 -8.63 -8.67 5.78
C GLU A 148 -7.31 -7.98 5.41
N PHE A 149 -7.02 -6.83 6.02
CA PHE A 149 -5.83 -6.03 5.70
C PHE A 149 -5.40 -5.12 6.84
N ASP A 150 -4.17 -4.63 6.74
CA ASP A 150 -3.61 -3.53 7.53
C ASP A 150 -3.15 -2.39 6.60
N THR A 151 -2.93 -1.19 7.14
CA THR A 151 -2.51 -0.04 6.34
C THR A 151 -1.51 0.87 7.04
N ILE A 152 -0.68 1.52 6.23
CA ILE A 152 0.17 2.65 6.59
C ILE A 152 -0.27 3.82 5.71
N LEU A 153 -0.74 4.90 6.32
CA LEU A 153 -1.13 6.12 5.65
C LEU A 153 -0.10 7.21 5.98
N GLU A 154 0.21 8.05 5.00
CA GLU A 154 1.06 9.22 5.18
C GLU A 154 0.29 10.46 4.75
N ASP A 155 0.28 11.49 5.58
CA ASP A 155 -0.33 12.78 5.26
C ASP A 155 0.70 13.80 4.71
N GLU A 156 0.18 14.96 4.29
CA GLU A 156 0.99 16.05 3.70
C GLU A 156 2.00 16.66 4.69
N ASP A 157 1.83 16.43 6.00
CA ASP A 157 2.76 16.88 7.03
C ASP A 157 3.86 15.84 7.33
N GLY A 158 3.86 14.69 6.61
CA GLY A 158 4.81 13.59 6.78
C GLY A 158 4.53 12.72 8.02
N VAL A 159 3.33 12.84 8.61
CA VAL A 159 2.92 12.03 9.76
C VAL A 159 2.36 10.70 9.27
N LEU A 160 2.81 9.62 9.90
CA LEU A 160 2.36 8.28 9.59
C LEU A 160 1.21 7.85 10.51
N TYR A 161 0.25 7.14 9.93
CA TYR A 161 -0.85 6.49 10.62
C TYR A 161 -0.81 5.01 10.31
N VAL A 162 -0.49 4.20 11.30
CA VAL A 162 -0.26 2.76 11.16
C VAL A 162 -1.31 1.99 11.92
N THR A 163 -1.93 1.00 11.30
CA THR A 163 -2.91 0.15 11.99
C THR A 163 -2.25 -0.75 13.02
N GLU A 164 -2.92 -0.98 14.14
CA GLU A 164 -2.38 -1.72 15.28
C GLU A 164 -1.93 -3.14 14.91
N GLY A 165 -2.54 -3.76 13.88
CA GLY A 165 -2.22 -5.12 13.45
C GLY A 165 -0.79 -5.31 12.93
N ILE A 166 -0.13 -4.22 12.52
CA ILE A 166 1.26 -4.23 12.02
C ILE A 166 2.18 -3.27 12.77
N ALA A 167 1.69 -2.57 13.79
CA ALA A 167 2.45 -1.53 14.49
C ALA A 167 3.75 -2.06 15.11
N ASP A 168 3.72 -3.25 15.71
CA ASP A 168 4.90 -3.89 16.31
C ASP A 168 5.92 -4.42 15.27
N ASP A 169 5.47 -4.63 14.05
CA ASP A 169 6.27 -5.13 12.94
C ASP A 169 6.82 -4.02 12.02
N PHE A 170 6.40 -2.77 12.24
CA PHE A 170 6.81 -1.60 11.45
C PHE A 170 7.76 -0.71 12.23
N ALA A 171 8.94 -0.49 11.71
CA ALA A 171 9.96 0.40 12.27
C ALA A 171 10.12 1.64 11.40
N SER A 172 9.97 2.82 11.99
CA SER A 172 10.09 4.12 11.32
C SER A 172 10.74 5.16 12.23
N ASP A 173 11.43 6.12 11.64
CA ASP A 173 11.96 7.32 12.31
C ASP A 173 11.00 8.53 12.18
N HIS A 174 9.91 8.38 11.43
CA HIS A 174 8.86 9.39 11.28
C HIS A 174 7.91 9.41 12.47
N GLU A 175 7.26 10.55 12.71
CA GLU A 175 6.17 10.65 13.67
C GLU A 175 5.05 9.68 13.27
N THR A 176 4.69 8.77 14.19
CA THR A 176 3.76 7.68 13.90
C THR A 176 2.62 7.64 14.91
N ASN A 177 1.40 7.68 14.42
CA ASN A 177 0.18 7.49 15.17
C ASN A 177 -0.42 6.11 14.91
N ILE A 178 -0.94 5.43 15.93
CA ILE A 178 -1.52 4.10 15.80
C ILE A 178 -3.03 4.18 15.65
N ILE A 179 -3.55 3.66 14.54
CA ILE A 179 -5.00 3.48 14.33
C ILE A 179 -5.42 2.20 15.06
N ARG A 180 -6.34 2.34 16.03
CA ARG A 180 -6.84 1.23 16.85
C ARG A 180 -8.26 0.84 16.46
N LYS A 181 -8.62 -0.43 16.72
CA LYS A 181 -9.96 -0.98 16.49
C LYS A 181 -11.01 -0.28 17.35
N ASP A 182 -10.66 0.02 18.59
CA ASP A 182 -11.59 0.59 19.58
C ASP A 182 -11.78 2.12 19.48
N GLY A 183 -11.23 2.75 18.43
CA GLY A 183 -11.59 4.13 18.07
C GLY A 183 -10.85 5.25 18.79
N ASP A 184 -9.85 4.99 19.64
CA ASP A 184 -8.93 6.00 20.14
C ASP A 184 -7.71 6.12 19.21
N THR A 185 -7.51 7.33 18.67
CA THR A 185 -6.28 7.76 17.98
C THR A 185 -5.37 8.44 18.95
#